data_b1a18ec2a05f7c7500f8c773494195e7
#
_entry.id   b1a18ec2a05f7c7500f8c773494195e7
#
_cell.length_a   1.000
_cell.length_b   1.000
_cell.length_c   1.000
_cell.angle_alpha   90.00
_cell.angle_beta   90.00
_cell.angle_gamma   90.00
#
_symmetry.space_group_name_H-M   'P 1'
#
loop_
_entity.id
_entity.type
_entity.pdbx_description
1 polymer ?
#
loop_
_entity_poly.entity_id
_entity_poly.type
_entity_poly.pdbx_seq_one_letter_code
_entity_poly.pdbx_strand_id
1 'polypeptide(L)'
;MKSQRAALLSLGIALVVATILVHHLWGLRGNERLSTKDIFYVWEEGKRLVAGINPYARIIGESLRDNNKYPTYLPLSYFFVAILDRLGIKEFIDFVSVWRPINLACHLGIGVLTFSVYNRRGKPLSGLIACSILLLGRWSAYIVNVQHSEFAAILPILLAGHQLNRRPKLSALLFGLSLCVKHVGIILLPSFLLGLKPERSSNRPSKRRNLWVYTGLALALPLVISIPFLINQPSGFLLNIFFSTTRGFGDHGSATGTRMILTGVDGTRIVMIALIAMNWFAQAKGNINFWFASTITLLIFLQFNAVIFAQYYIWLISFLLISFAFLSPRSIKQPTS
;
A
#
# COMPACT_ATOMS: atom_id res chain seq x y z
N MET A 1 20.80 -31.46 -6.18
CA MET A 1 20.86 -29.97 -6.20
C MET A 1 20.45 -29.38 -7.57
N LYS A 2 21.01 -29.83 -8.73
CA LYS A 2 20.63 -29.27 -10.06
C LYS A 2 19.14 -29.46 -10.40
N SER A 3 18.62 -30.69 -10.16
CA SER A 3 17.19 -31.01 -10.40
C SER A 3 16.24 -30.15 -9.56
N GLN A 4 16.54 -29.92 -8.27
CA GLN A 4 15.71 -29.07 -7.41
C GLN A 4 15.68 -27.61 -7.85
N ARG A 5 16.84 -27.06 -8.30
CA ARG A 5 16.89 -25.69 -8.84
C ARG A 5 16.09 -25.57 -10.14
N ALA A 6 16.17 -26.57 -11.02
CA ALA A 6 15.39 -26.59 -12.24
C ALA A 6 13.88 -26.62 -11.94
N ALA A 7 13.44 -27.46 -11.01
CA ALA A 7 12.03 -27.52 -10.59
C ALA A 7 11.54 -26.19 -10.01
N LEU A 8 12.31 -25.54 -9.15
CA LEU A 8 11.97 -24.24 -8.59
C LEU A 8 11.85 -23.15 -9.67
N LEU A 9 12.75 -23.17 -10.66
CA LEU A 9 12.72 -22.26 -11.79
C LEU A 9 11.46 -22.48 -12.64
N SER A 10 11.15 -23.75 -12.98
CA SER A 10 9.96 -24.09 -13.76
C SER A 10 8.67 -23.66 -13.06
N LEU A 11 8.57 -23.91 -11.73
CA LEU A 11 7.43 -23.45 -10.93
C LEU A 11 7.34 -21.92 -10.89
N GLY A 12 8.46 -21.22 -10.79
CA GLY A 12 8.50 -19.76 -10.82
C GLY A 12 8.02 -19.20 -12.17
N ILE A 13 8.47 -19.80 -13.28
CA ILE A 13 8.01 -19.42 -14.63
C ILE A 13 6.51 -19.69 -14.77
N ALA A 14 6.04 -20.85 -14.36
CA ALA A 14 4.60 -21.21 -14.43
C ALA A 14 3.75 -20.22 -13.64
N LEU A 15 4.22 -19.79 -12.47
CA LEU A 15 3.53 -18.80 -11.64
C LEU A 15 3.46 -17.42 -12.32
N VAL A 16 4.54 -16.96 -12.94
CA VAL A 16 4.57 -15.71 -13.72
C VAL A 16 3.59 -15.80 -14.90
N VAL A 17 3.63 -16.89 -15.66
CA VAL A 17 2.71 -17.10 -16.80
C VAL A 17 1.25 -17.13 -16.31
N ALA A 18 0.94 -17.84 -15.24
CA ALA A 18 -0.40 -17.87 -14.67
C ALA A 18 -0.88 -16.47 -14.24
N THR A 19 0.00 -15.67 -13.64
CA THR A 19 -0.32 -14.29 -13.25
C THR A 19 -0.63 -13.43 -14.46
N ILE A 20 0.19 -13.52 -15.53
CA ILE A 20 -0.04 -12.79 -16.78
C ILE A 20 -1.39 -13.22 -17.40
N LEU A 21 -1.69 -14.52 -17.43
CA LEU A 21 -2.96 -15.02 -17.93
C LEU A 21 -4.16 -14.50 -17.12
N VAL A 22 -4.08 -14.43 -15.80
CA VAL A 22 -5.13 -13.83 -14.96
C VAL A 22 -5.37 -12.37 -15.35
N HIS A 23 -4.31 -11.57 -15.50
CA HIS A 23 -4.43 -10.18 -15.94
C HIS A 23 -5.05 -10.06 -17.34
N HIS A 24 -4.63 -10.94 -18.26
CA HIS A 24 -5.14 -10.96 -19.63
C HIS A 24 -6.64 -11.35 -19.68
N LEU A 25 -7.04 -12.43 -19.01
CA LEU A 25 -8.43 -12.88 -18.95
C LEU A 25 -9.37 -11.80 -18.38
N TRP A 26 -8.93 -11.07 -17.35
CA TRP A 26 -9.70 -9.93 -16.85
C TRP A 26 -9.71 -8.76 -17.82
N GLY A 27 -8.66 -8.60 -18.65
CA GLY A 27 -8.63 -7.65 -19.77
C GLY A 27 -9.69 -7.92 -20.82
N LEU A 28 -9.88 -9.18 -21.19
CA LEU A 28 -10.87 -9.62 -22.19
C LEU A 28 -12.32 -9.33 -21.80
N ARG A 29 -12.61 -9.13 -20.50
CA ARG A 29 -13.96 -8.76 -20.02
C ARG A 29 -14.38 -7.34 -20.34
N GLY A 30 -13.56 -6.60 -21.08
CA GLY A 30 -13.81 -5.21 -21.46
C GLY A 30 -13.48 -4.20 -20.35
N ASN A 31 -13.22 -2.97 -20.75
CA ASN A 31 -12.86 -1.87 -19.84
C ASN A 31 -14.07 -1.05 -19.40
N GLU A 32 -15.19 -1.13 -20.12
CA GLU A 32 -16.41 -0.36 -19.84
C GLU A 32 -16.94 -0.59 -18.43
N ARG A 33 -16.87 -1.82 -17.92
CA ARG A 33 -17.24 -2.17 -16.55
C ARG A 33 -16.44 -1.44 -15.48
N LEU A 34 -15.31 -0.84 -15.85
CA LEU A 34 -14.44 -0.07 -14.94
C LEU A 34 -14.93 1.36 -14.74
N SER A 35 -15.91 1.84 -15.51
CA SER A 35 -16.48 3.20 -15.41
C SER A 35 -17.13 3.52 -14.06
N THR A 36 -17.39 2.49 -13.23
CA THR A 36 -17.91 2.65 -11.86
C THR A 36 -16.85 2.38 -10.78
N LYS A 37 -15.59 2.17 -11.15
CA LYS A 37 -14.49 1.81 -10.24
C LYS A 37 -13.61 3.02 -9.96
N ASP A 38 -12.80 2.92 -8.91
CA ASP A 38 -11.93 4.01 -8.47
C ASP A 38 -10.99 4.51 -9.58
N ILE A 39 -10.55 3.61 -10.46
CA ILE A 39 -9.68 3.97 -11.58
C ILE A 39 -10.34 4.95 -12.56
N PHE A 40 -11.66 4.87 -12.75
CA PHE A 40 -12.40 5.81 -13.57
C PHE A 40 -12.41 7.20 -12.94
N TYR A 41 -12.67 7.28 -11.64
CA TYR A 41 -12.66 8.57 -10.93
C TYR A 41 -11.26 9.20 -10.87
N VAL A 42 -10.22 8.39 -10.81
CA VAL A 42 -8.83 8.89 -10.96
C VAL A 42 -8.64 9.51 -12.33
N TRP A 43 -9.15 8.86 -13.39
CA TRP A 43 -9.07 9.40 -14.74
C TRP A 43 -9.90 10.69 -14.88
N GLU A 44 -11.15 10.73 -14.40
CA GLU A 44 -11.99 11.94 -14.44
C GLU A 44 -11.31 13.13 -13.74
N GLU A 45 -10.78 12.94 -12.55
CA GLU A 45 -10.12 14.03 -11.81
C GLU A 45 -8.83 14.48 -12.50
N GLY A 46 -8.11 13.57 -13.15
CA GLY A 46 -6.97 13.92 -14.01
C GLY A 46 -7.39 14.72 -15.23
N LYS A 47 -8.52 14.41 -15.87
CA LYS A 47 -9.11 15.19 -16.97
C LYS A 47 -9.51 16.59 -16.53
N ARG A 48 -10.07 16.74 -15.33
CA ARG A 48 -10.35 18.06 -14.73
C ARG A 48 -9.08 18.88 -14.59
N LEU A 49 -7.99 18.25 -14.13
CA LEU A 49 -6.69 18.91 -14.02
C LEU A 49 -6.18 19.40 -15.38
N VAL A 50 -6.36 18.61 -16.45
CA VAL A 50 -6.02 19.02 -17.84
C VAL A 50 -6.83 20.24 -18.28
N ALA A 51 -8.11 20.29 -17.89
CA ALA A 51 -9.00 21.42 -18.16
C ALA A 51 -8.72 22.66 -17.27
N GLY A 52 -7.67 22.64 -16.45
CA GLY A 52 -7.35 23.72 -15.52
C GLY A 52 -8.26 23.81 -14.30
N ILE A 53 -9.08 22.79 -14.06
CA ILE A 53 -9.99 22.71 -12.93
C ILE A 53 -9.27 22.01 -11.77
N ASN A 54 -9.24 22.65 -10.59
CA ASN A 54 -8.69 22.03 -9.40
C ASN A 54 -9.59 20.86 -8.96
N PRO A 55 -9.08 19.60 -8.95
CA PRO A 55 -9.88 18.43 -8.55
C PRO A 55 -10.45 18.55 -7.13
N TYR A 56 -9.74 19.23 -6.23
CA TYR A 56 -10.10 19.39 -4.81
C TYR A 56 -11.04 20.58 -4.55
N ALA A 57 -11.40 21.35 -5.60
CA ALA A 57 -12.30 22.50 -5.46
C ALA A 57 -13.74 22.09 -5.15
N ARG A 58 -14.12 20.84 -5.42
CA ARG A 58 -15.44 20.35 -5.10
C ARG A 58 -15.61 20.26 -3.59
N ILE A 59 -16.50 21.10 -3.07
CA ILE A 59 -16.91 21.01 -1.67
C ILE A 59 -17.76 19.75 -1.54
N ILE A 60 -17.39 18.92 -0.57
CA ILE A 60 -18.17 17.75 -0.21
C ILE A 60 -19.46 18.24 0.43
N GLY A 61 -20.57 18.05 -0.26
CA GLY A 61 -21.90 18.26 0.31
C GLY A 61 -22.18 17.28 1.46
N GLU A 62 -23.24 17.50 2.20
CA GLU A 62 -23.60 16.66 3.36
C GLU A 62 -23.90 15.20 2.99
N SER A 63 -24.26 14.92 1.74
CA SER A 63 -24.55 13.58 1.25
C SER A 63 -23.47 13.06 0.31
N LEU A 64 -22.75 12.02 0.77
CA LEU A 64 -21.81 11.25 -0.03
C LEU A 64 -22.45 10.48 -1.19
N ARG A 65 -23.74 10.25 -1.11
CA ARG A 65 -24.50 9.50 -2.12
C ARG A 65 -24.78 10.35 -3.35
N ASP A 66 -24.91 11.65 -3.16
CA ASP A 66 -25.27 12.59 -4.22
C ASP A 66 -24.07 13.17 -4.96
N ASN A 67 -22.88 12.97 -4.41
CA ASN A 67 -21.62 13.38 -5.02
C ASN A 67 -20.92 12.16 -5.58
N ASN A 68 -20.77 12.08 -6.88
CA ASN A 68 -19.84 11.15 -7.53
C ASN A 68 -18.48 11.25 -6.87
N LYS A 69 -17.90 10.13 -6.48
CA LYS A 69 -16.67 9.98 -5.69
C LYS A 69 -15.70 11.16 -5.72
N TYR A 70 -15.24 11.55 -4.54
CA TYR A 70 -14.33 12.68 -4.34
C TYR A 70 -12.90 12.36 -4.74
N PRO A 71 -12.07 13.37 -5.02
CA PRO A 71 -10.63 13.21 -5.22
C PRO A 71 -9.92 12.90 -3.89
N THR A 72 -10.08 11.67 -3.39
CA THR A 72 -9.53 11.22 -2.10
C THR A 72 -8.08 10.76 -2.19
N TYR A 73 -7.46 10.82 -3.36
CA TYR A 73 -6.05 10.48 -3.56
C TYR A 73 -5.17 11.73 -3.57
N LEU A 74 -3.89 11.58 -3.25
CA LEU A 74 -2.91 12.64 -3.46
C LEU A 74 -2.68 12.88 -4.96
N PRO A 75 -2.21 14.06 -5.36
CA PRO A 75 -2.24 14.54 -6.75
C PRO A 75 -1.47 13.69 -7.77
N LEU A 76 -0.54 12.81 -7.34
CA LEU A 76 0.31 12.04 -8.26
C LEU A 76 -0.50 11.26 -9.30
N SER A 77 -1.59 10.63 -8.88
CA SER A 77 -2.44 9.84 -9.77
C SER A 77 -3.11 10.72 -10.82
N TYR A 78 -3.50 11.93 -10.46
CA TYR A 78 -4.12 12.90 -11.39
C TYR A 78 -3.10 13.51 -12.33
N PHE A 79 -1.89 13.82 -11.85
CA PHE A 79 -0.78 14.23 -12.71
C PHE A 79 -0.40 13.15 -13.72
N PHE A 80 -0.42 11.88 -13.32
CA PHE A 80 -0.16 10.77 -14.23
C PHE A 80 -1.16 10.76 -15.38
N VAL A 81 -2.45 10.89 -15.11
CA VAL A 81 -3.50 11.00 -16.14
C VAL A 81 -3.28 12.24 -17.00
N ALA A 82 -3.00 13.40 -16.40
CA ALA A 82 -2.77 14.64 -17.15
C ALA A 82 -1.54 14.56 -18.09
N ILE A 83 -0.48 13.86 -17.69
CA ILE A 83 0.68 13.59 -18.55
C ILE A 83 0.27 12.70 -19.72
N LEU A 84 -0.47 11.62 -19.47
CA LEU A 84 -0.93 10.71 -20.52
C LEU A 84 -1.86 11.42 -21.51
N ASP A 85 -2.75 12.28 -21.03
CA ASP A 85 -3.63 13.08 -21.89
C ASP A 85 -2.82 13.97 -22.86
N ARG A 86 -1.78 14.66 -22.36
CA ARG A 86 -0.86 15.47 -23.17
C ARG A 86 -0.06 14.63 -24.19
N LEU A 87 0.14 13.35 -23.91
CA LEU A 87 0.76 12.39 -24.83
C LEU A 87 -0.22 11.79 -25.84
N GLY A 88 -1.49 12.25 -25.83
CA GLY A 88 -2.53 11.83 -26.76
C GLY A 88 -3.44 10.70 -26.28
N ILE A 89 -3.25 10.23 -25.05
CA ILE A 89 -4.09 9.19 -24.42
C ILE A 89 -5.27 9.88 -23.73
N LYS A 90 -6.31 10.17 -24.49
CA LYS A 90 -7.43 11.02 -24.06
C LYS A 90 -8.63 10.24 -23.57
N GLU A 91 -8.82 9.02 -24.06
CA GLU A 91 -9.98 8.20 -23.73
C GLU A 91 -9.71 7.31 -22.50
N PHE A 92 -10.77 7.02 -21.74
CA PHE A 92 -10.67 6.16 -20.55
C PHE A 92 -10.14 4.76 -20.88
N ILE A 93 -10.58 4.20 -22.01
CA ILE A 93 -10.18 2.86 -22.47
C ILE A 93 -8.68 2.81 -22.75
N ASP A 94 -8.15 3.84 -23.38
CA ASP A 94 -6.71 3.95 -23.70
C ASP A 94 -5.88 4.14 -22.43
N PHE A 95 -6.37 4.97 -21.49
CA PHE A 95 -5.75 5.12 -20.18
C PHE A 95 -5.65 3.76 -19.43
N VAL A 96 -6.75 2.99 -19.40
CA VAL A 96 -6.75 1.67 -18.75
C VAL A 96 -5.78 0.71 -19.47
N SER A 97 -5.65 0.82 -20.79
CA SER A 97 -4.72 0.00 -21.57
C SER A 97 -3.26 0.26 -21.21
N VAL A 98 -2.91 1.51 -20.86
CA VAL A 98 -1.58 1.87 -20.31
C VAL A 98 -1.45 1.45 -18.83
N TRP A 99 -2.53 1.58 -18.05
CA TRP A 99 -2.49 1.27 -16.63
C TRP A 99 -2.31 -0.24 -16.35
N ARG A 100 -2.93 -1.12 -17.13
CA ARG A 100 -2.87 -2.58 -16.95
C ARG A 100 -1.45 -3.14 -16.90
N PRO A 101 -0.54 -2.86 -17.85
CA PRO A 101 0.83 -3.36 -17.77
C PRO A 101 1.60 -2.79 -16.59
N ILE A 102 1.34 -1.55 -16.16
CA ILE A 102 1.96 -0.97 -14.94
C ILE A 102 1.48 -1.74 -13.70
N ASN A 103 0.18 -2.00 -13.61
CA ASN A 103 -0.41 -2.75 -12.52
C ASN A 103 0.13 -4.19 -12.46
N LEU A 104 0.26 -4.86 -13.62
CA LEU A 104 0.90 -6.18 -13.76
C LEU A 104 2.38 -6.14 -13.30
N ALA A 105 3.15 -5.17 -13.77
CA ALA A 105 4.56 -5.03 -13.41
C ALA A 105 4.73 -4.83 -11.90
N CYS A 106 3.89 -4.00 -11.27
CA CYS A 106 3.90 -3.83 -9.82
C CYS A 106 3.52 -5.12 -9.09
N HIS A 107 2.50 -5.84 -9.57
CA HIS A 107 2.07 -7.11 -8.99
C HIS A 107 3.18 -8.17 -9.04
N LEU A 108 3.79 -8.37 -10.21
CA LEU A 108 4.94 -9.27 -10.36
C LEU A 108 6.13 -8.81 -9.53
N GLY A 109 6.38 -7.50 -9.45
CA GLY A 109 7.44 -6.92 -8.61
C GLY A 109 7.29 -7.27 -7.13
N ILE A 110 6.06 -7.26 -6.60
CA ILE A 110 5.77 -7.70 -5.22
C ILE A 110 6.10 -9.19 -5.06
N GLY A 111 5.70 -10.03 -6.03
CA GLY A 111 6.04 -11.45 -6.04
C GLY A 111 7.55 -11.70 -6.04
N VAL A 112 8.28 -11.05 -6.93
CA VAL A 112 9.75 -11.15 -7.02
C VAL A 112 10.43 -10.71 -5.72
N LEU A 113 9.97 -9.61 -5.12
CA LEU A 113 10.49 -9.15 -3.83
C LEU A 113 10.23 -10.17 -2.73
N THR A 114 9.00 -10.69 -2.65
CA THR A 114 8.62 -11.72 -1.67
C THR A 114 9.50 -12.96 -1.83
N PHE A 115 9.62 -13.50 -3.04
CA PHE A 115 10.49 -14.65 -3.30
C PHE A 115 11.95 -14.37 -2.90
N SER A 116 12.48 -13.20 -3.28
CA SER A 116 13.86 -12.79 -2.98
C SER A 116 14.14 -12.77 -1.47
N VAL A 117 13.17 -12.30 -0.66
CA VAL A 117 13.28 -12.27 0.80
C VAL A 117 13.40 -13.68 1.36
N TYR A 118 12.57 -14.61 0.90
CA TYR A 118 12.61 -16.02 1.34
C TYR A 118 13.86 -16.74 0.85
N ASN A 119 14.22 -16.56 -0.43
CA ASN A 119 15.38 -17.21 -1.04
C ASN A 119 16.69 -16.84 -0.32
N ARG A 120 16.86 -15.56 0.02
CA ARG A 120 18.01 -15.09 0.81
C ARG A 120 18.09 -15.68 2.22
N ARG A 121 17.01 -16.30 2.69
CA ARG A 121 16.92 -16.99 3.99
C ARG A 121 16.99 -18.50 3.87
N GLY A 122 17.32 -19.00 2.69
CA GLY A 122 17.42 -20.44 2.42
C GLY A 122 16.07 -21.18 2.38
N LYS A 123 14.95 -20.45 2.18
CA LYS A 123 13.59 -21.00 2.17
C LYS A 123 12.88 -20.81 0.81
N PRO A 124 13.49 -21.23 -0.33
CA PRO A 124 12.94 -20.89 -1.66
C PRO A 124 11.57 -21.52 -1.92
N LEU A 125 11.30 -22.73 -1.43
CA LEU A 125 9.99 -23.38 -1.60
C LEU A 125 8.89 -22.60 -0.84
N SER A 126 9.15 -22.21 0.41
CA SER A 126 8.21 -21.34 1.16
C SER A 126 8.01 -20.00 0.45
N GLY A 127 9.04 -19.49 -0.21
CA GLY A 127 8.97 -18.29 -1.03
C GLY A 127 8.04 -18.46 -2.23
N LEU A 128 8.09 -19.57 -2.94
CA LEU A 128 7.16 -19.88 -4.05
C LEU A 128 5.72 -20.01 -3.56
N ILE A 129 5.49 -20.68 -2.42
CA ILE A 129 4.15 -20.78 -1.82
C ILE A 129 3.63 -19.38 -1.46
N ALA A 130 4.42 -18.55 -0.80
CA ALA A 130 4.05 -17.18 -0.47
C ALA A 130 3.72 -16.34 -1.72
N CYS A 131 4.53 -16.49 -2.79
CA CYS A 131 4.26 -15.84 -4.07
C CYS A 131 2.97 -16.35 -4.71
N SER A 132 2.69 -17.64 -4.67
CA SER A 132 1.45 -18.21 -5.24
C SER A 132 0.22 -17.63 -4.53
N ILE A 133 0.24 -17.57 -3.20
CA ILE A 133 -0.84 -16.96 -2.41
C ILE A 133 -1.02 -15.48 -2.78
N LEU A 134 0.08 -14.75 -2.95
CA LEU A 134 0.05 -13.33 -3.24
C LEU A 134 -0.38 -13.06 -4.69
N LEU A 135 0.16 -13.78 -5.67
CA LEU A 135 -0.06 -13.49 -7.08
C LEU A 135 -1.38 -14.06 -7.61
N LEU A 136 -1.83 -15.20 -7.09
CA LEU A 136 -3.04 -15.89 -7.57
C LEU A 136 -4.18 -15.89 -6.55
N GLY A 137 -3.96 -15.34 -5.37
CA GLY A 137 -4.97 -15.30 -4.32
C GLY A 137 -6.17 -14.42 -4.65
N ARG A 138 -7.29 -14.69 -3.98
CA ARG A 138 -8.58 -14.02 -4.18
C ARG A 138 -8.48 -12.49 -4.20
N TRP A 139 -7.71 -11.91 -3.27
CA TRP A 139 -7.63 -10.46 -3.12
C TRP A 139 -6.80 -9.81 -4.23
N SER A 140 -5.76 -10.48 -4.71
CA SER A 140 -5.01 -10.05 -5.89
C SER A 140 -5.87 -10.11 -7.14
N ALA A 141 -6.60 -11.23 -7.35
CA ALA A 141 -7.55 -11.36 -8.44
C ALA A 141 -8.62 -10.27 -8.41
N TYR A 142 -9.09 -9.88 -7.22
CA TYR A 142 -10.01 -8.75 -7.05
C TYR A 142 -9.38 -7.43 -7.52
N ILE A 143 -8.15 -7.11 -7.09
CA ILE A 143 -7.44 -5.88 -7.52
C ILE A 143 -7.23 -5.86 -9.04
N VAL A 144 -6.83 -6.99 -9.63
CA VAL A 144 -6.70 -7.14 -11.09
C VAL A 144 -8.03 -6.89 -11.79
N ASN A 145 -9.12 -7.43 -11.24
CA ASN A 145 -10.46 -7.25 -11.81
C ASN A 145 -10.90 -5.78 -11.85
N VAL A 146 -10.68 -5.03 -10.75
CA VAL A 146 -11.15 -3.64 -10.60
C VAL A 146 -10.08 -2.60 -10.95
N GLN A 147 -8.87 -3.02 -11.30
CA GLN A 147 -7.73 -2.17 -11.66
C GLN A 147 -7.38 -1.11 -10.62
N HIS A 148 -7.55 -1.42 -9.34
CA HIS A 148 -7.15 -0.53 -8.26
C HIS A 148 -5.64 -0.31 -8.19
N SER A 149 -5.23 0.80 -7.59
CA SER A 149 -3.83 1.24 -7.49
C SER A 149 -3.03 0.59 -6.35
N GLU A 150 -3.58 -0.43 -5.69
CA GLU A 150 -2.96 -1.08 -4.53
C GLU A 150 -1.57 -1.61 -4.83
N PHE A 151 -1.36 -2.32 -5.95
CA PHE A 151 -0.03 -2.87 -6.25
C PHE A 151 1.00 -1.77 -6.48
N ALA A 152 0.60 -0.66 -7.13
CA ALA A 152 1.46 0.49 -7.35
C ALA A 152 1.84 1.22 -6.04
N ALA A 153 1.01 1.10 -4.99
CA ALA A 153 1.33 1.63 -3.66
C ALA A 153 2.08 0.62 -2.78
N ILE A 154 1.73 -0.66 -2.85
CA ILE A 154 2.32 -1.72 -2.02
C ILE A 154 3.77 -2.02 -2.42
N LEU A 155 4.09 -2.07 -3.71
CA LEU A 155 5.44 -2.36 -4.17
C LEU A 155 6.47 -1.38 -3.59
N PRO A 156 6.32 -0.06 -3.71
CA PRO A 156 7.31 0.87 -3.17
C PRO A 156 7.38 0.82 -1.64
N ILE A 157 6.29 0.61 -0.90
CA ILE A 157 6.38 0.52 0.57
C ILE A 157 7.05 -0.77 1.06
N LEU A 158 6.86 -1.89 0.37
CA LEU A 158 7.60 -3.13 0.67
C LEU A 158 9.08 -3.00 0.33
N LEU A 159 9.42 -2.36 -0.80
CA LEU A 159 10.79 -2.02 -1.15
C LEU A 159 11.40 -1.07 -0.12
N ALA A 160 10.64 -0.09 0.37
CA ALA A 160 11.05 0.78 1.46
C ALA A 160 11.42 -0.03 2.72
N GLY A 161 10.56 -0.94 3.15
CA GLY A 161 10.84 -1.83 4.28
C GLY A 161 12.07 -2.70 4.05
N HIS A 162 12.27 -3.21 2.83
CA HIS A 162 13.45 -4.00 2.47
C HIS A 162 14.76 -3.17 2.52
N GLN A 163 14.69 -1.88 2.16
CA GLN A 163 15.83 -0.96 2.15
C GLN A 163 16.06 -0.24 3.48
N LEU A 164 15.14 -0.35 4.44
CA LEU A 164 15.05 0.46 5.66
C LEU A 164 16.40 0.67 6.37
N ASN A 165 17.16 -0.40 6.55
CA ASN A 165 18.44 -0.38 7.27
C ASN A 165 19.67 -0.47 6.35
N ARG A 166 19.48 -0.61 5.03
CA ARG A 166 20.59 -0.67 4.05
C ARG A 166 20.78 0.69 3.37
N ARG A 167 19.70 1.32 2.96
CA ARG A 167 19.65 2.61 2.26
C ARG A 167 18.48 3.44 2.79
N PRO A 168 18.59 4.00 4.02
CA PRO A 168 17.46 4.64 4.69
C PRO A 168 16.87 5.83 3.91
N LYS A 169 17.70 6.60 3.19
CA LYS A 169 17.20 7.70 2.34
C LYS A 169 16.36 7.18 1.18
N LEU A 170 16.80 6.12 0.49
CA LEU A 170 16.02 5.48 -0.58
C LEU A 170 14.73 4.86 -0.01
N SER A 171 14.81 4.24 1.17
CA SER A 171 13.62 3.74 1.87
C SER A 171 12.61 4.86 2.11
N ALA A 172 13.05 6.02 2.59
CA ALA A 172 12.16 7.16 2.83
C ALA A 172 11.49 7.68 1.54
N LEU A 173 12.26 7.80 0.44
CA LEU A 173 11.72 8.20 -0.85
C LEU A 173 10.71 7.20 -1.40
N LEU A 174 10.99 5.90 -1.29
CA LEU A 174 10.06 4.83 -1.70
C LEU A 174 8.79 4.84 -0.83
N PHE A 175 8.93 5.09 0.47
CA PHE A 175 7.79 5.28 1.37
C PHE A 175 6.93 6.47 0.91
N GLY A 176 7.55 7.61 0.63
CA GLY A 176 6.87 8.80 0.11
C GLY A 176 6.17 8.54 -1.24
N LEU A 177 6.80 7.79 -2.15
CA LEU A 177 6.19 7.40 -3.42
C LEU A 177 4.93 6.54 -3.19
N SER A 178 4.98 5.59 -2.25
CA SER A 178 3.78 4.82 -1.86
C SER A 178 2.66 5.73 -1.37
N LEU A 179 2.97 6.71 -0.52
CA LEU A 179 1.99 7.68 -0.03
C LEU A 179 1.36 8.49 -1.15
N CYS A 180 2.15 8.90 -2.15
CA CYS A 180 1.65 9.66 -3.30
C CYS A 180 0.62 8.87 -4.12
N VAL A 181 0.76 7.54 -4.19
CA VAL A 181 -0.22 6.68 -4.86
C VAL A 181 -1.42 6.42 -3.94
N LYS A 182 -1.16 6.09 -2.66
CA LYS A 182 -2.22 5.80 -1.69
C LYS A 182 -1.75 6.13 -0.27
N HIS A 183 -2.29 7.19 0.29
CA HIS A 183 -1.84 7.76 1.56
C HIS A 183 -2.15 6.90 2.80
N VAL A 184 -2.96 5.84 2.68
CA VAL A 184 -3.23 4.90 3.79
C VAL A 184 -1.96 4.31 4.41
N GLY A 185 -0.88 4.20 3.63
CA GLY A 185 0.42 3.74 4.11
C GLY A 185 1.02 4.58 5.25
N ILE A 186 0.52 5.80 5.49
CA ILE A 186 1.02 6.70 6.55
C ILE A 186 0.92 6.07 7.95
N ILE A 187 -0.04 5.17 8.19
CA ILE A 187 -0.18 4.46 9.46
C ILE A 187 1.02 3.56 9.79
N LEU A 188 1.84 3.24 8.80
CA LEU A 188 3.06 2.45 8.97
C LEU A 188 4.29 3.31 9.30
N LEU A 189 4.21 4.64 9.12
CA LEU A 189 5.37 5.53 9.33
C LEU A 189 6.03 5.34 10.71
N PRO A 190 5.29 5.25 11.82
CA PRO A 190 5.90 5.02 13.12
C PRO A 190 6.67 3.69 13.20
N SER A 191 6.15 2.60 12.59
CA SER A 191 6.86 1.32 12.53
C SER A 191 8.16 1.44 11.73
N PHE A 192 8.18 2.20 10.65
CA PHE A 192 9.41 2.49 9.89
C PHE A 192 10.43 3.26 10.72
N LEU A 193 10.00 4.32 11.41
CA LEU A 193 10.87 5.12 12.26
C LEU A 193 11.46 4.31 13.43
N LEU A 194 10.66 3.46 14.05
CA LEU A 194 11.09 2.57 15.12
C LEU A 194 12.02 1.44 14.60
N GLY A 195 11.86 1.04 13.34
CA GLY A 195 12.68 0.05 12.68
C GLY A 195 14.06 0.54 12.23
N LEU A 196 14.30 1.87 12.21
CA LEU A 196 15.57 2.45 11.83
C LEU A 196 16.66 2.13 12.87
N LYS A 197 17.76 1.54 12.40
CA LYS A 197 18.95 1.31 13.22
C LYS A 197 19.85 2.56 13.20
N PRO A 198 20.58 2.83 14.32
CA PRO A 198 21.60 3.87 14.31
C PRO A 198 22.69 3.56 13.28
N GLU A 199 23.17 4.58 12.61
CA GLU A 199 24.29 4.45 11.68
C GLU A 199 25.58 4.11 12.43
N ARG A 200 26.21 3.01 12.04
CA ARG A 200 27.41 2.48 12.74
C ARG A 200 28.68 3.33 12.53
N SER A 201 28.67 4.27 11.59
CA SER A 201 29.89 4.93 11.11
C SER A 201 30.16 6.32 11.69
N SER A 202 29.29 6.89 12.52
CA SER A 202 29.53 8.21 13.08
C SER A 202 29.87 8.16 14.57
N ASN A 203 30.96 8.85 14.95
CA ASN A 203 31.37 9.01 16.36
C ASN A 203 30.31 9.69 17.26
N ARG A 204 29.19 10.13 16.68
CA ARG A 204 27.99 10.60 17.37
C ARG A 204 26.74 10.18 16.58
N PRO A 205 26.22 8.97 16.78
CA PRO A 205 24.99 8.55 16.12
C PRO A 205 23.81 9.30 16.72
N SER A 206 23.44 10.42 16.12
CA SER A 206 22.20 11.08 16.46
C SER A 206 21.05 10.30 15.85
N LYS A 207 20.54 9.26 16.56
CA LYS A 207 19.32 8.53 16.19
C LYS A 207 18.20 9.53 15.85
N ARG A 208 18.12 10.63 16.60
CA ARG A 208 17.16 11.72 16.42
C ARG A 208 17.30 12.39 15.05
N ARG A 209 18.52 12.68 14.58
CA ARG A 209 18.75 13.28 13.26
C ARG A 209 18.28 12.36 12.14
N ASN A 210 18.52 11.06 12.24
CA ASN A 210 18.10 10.10 11.23
C ASN A 210 16.57 9.98 11.15
N LEU A 211 15.84 10.11 12.28
CA LEU A 211 14.38 10.14 12.29
C LEU A 211 13.83 11.35 11.54
N TRP A 212 14.37 12.56 11.79
CA TRP A 212 13.94 13.78 11.10
C TRP A 212 14.23 13.72 9.60
N VAL A 213 15.43 13.27 9.23
CA VAL A 213 15.81 13.13 7.81
C VAL A 213 14.89 12.12 7.11
N TYR A 214 14.61 10.97 7.76
CA TYR A 214 13.70 9.98 7.20
C TYR A 214 12.30 10.55 7.02
N THR A 215 11.74 11.15 8.05
CA THR A 215 10.41 11.77 8.01
C THR A 215 10.32 12.85 6.95
N GLY A 216 11.31 13.76 6.90
CA GLY A 216 11.37 14.81 5.91
C GLY A 216 11.40 14.28 4.48
N LEU A 217 12.23 13.29 4.18
CA LEU A 217 12.30 12.67 2.86
C LEU A 217 11.03 11.86 2.51
N ALA A 218 10.45 11.17 3.48
CA ALA A 218 9.23 10.40 3.27
C ALA A 218 8.01 11.29 2.97
N LEU A 219 7.97 12.48 3.54
CA LEU A 219 6.88 13.43 3.33
C LEU A 219 7.17 14.46 2.23
N ALA A 220 8.43 14.60 1.80
CA ALA A 220 8.83 15.62 0.82
C ALA A 220 8.04 15.50 -0.50
N LEU A 221 8.01 14.33 -1.11
CA LEU A 221 7.31 14.13 -2.38
C LEU A 221 5.79 14.35 -2.25
N PRO A 222 5.08 13.73 -1.27
CA PRO A 222 3.67 14.01 -1.02
C PRO A 222 3.38 15.49 -0.82
N LEU A 223 4.22 16.21 -0.04
CA LEU A 223 4.02 17.64 0.22
C LEU A 223 4.25 18.46 -1.03
N VAL A 224 5.38 18.26 -1.72
CA VAL A 224 5.73 19.05 -2.92
C VAL A 224 4.64 18.96 -3.98
N ILE A 225 4.13 17.75 -4.29
CA ILE A 225 3.07 17.60 -5.30
C ILE A 225 1.72 18.18 -4.84
N SER A 226 1.54 18.36 -3.52
CA SER A 226 0.30 18.90 -2.93
C SER A 226 0.30 20.42 -2.77
N ILE A 227 1.47 21.06 -2.81
CA ILE A 227 1.62 22.52 -2.61
C ILE A 227 0.66 23.33 -3.48
N PRO A 228 0.54 23.11 -4.81
CA PRO A 228 -0.34 23.92 -5.66
C PRO A 228 -1.80 23.90 -5.20
N PHE A 229 -2.26 22.75 -4.72
CA PHE A 229 -3.64 22.55 -4.27
C PHE A 229 -3.87 23.09 -2.85
N LEU A 230 -2.87 22.94 -1.97
CA LEU A 230 -2.89 23.51 -0.62
C LEU A 230 -2.91 25.03 -0.64
N ILE A 231 -2.18 25.68 -1.54
CA ILE A 231 -2.18 27.15 -1.66
C ILE A 231 -3.49 27.64 -2.27
N ASN A 232 -3.97 26.96 -3.32
CA ASN A 232 -5.14 27.43 -4.06
C ASN A 232 -6.44 27.20 -3.30
N GLN A 233 -6.61 26.04 -2.64
CA GLN A 233 -7.84 25.70 -1.92
C GLN A 233 -7.57 24.74 -0.74
N PRO A 234 -7.00 25.25 0.36
CA PRO A 234 -6.53 24.43 1.47
C PRO A 234 -7.66 23.61 2.13
N SER A 235 -8.82 24.22 2.35
CA SER A 235 -9.97 23.53 2.97
C SER A 235 -10.49 22.38 2.10
N GLY A 236 -10.67 22.61 0.80
CA GLY A 236 -11.11 21.58 -0.13
C GLY A 236 -10.11 20.43 -0.21
N PHE A 237 -8.80 20.73 -0.29
CA PHE A 237 -7.76 19.71 -0.30
C PHE A 237 -7.80 18.86 0.98
N LEU A 238 -7.78 19.49 2.15
CA LEU A 238 -7.75 18.78 3.44
C LEU A 238 -9.01 17.94 3.66
N LEU A 239 -10.20 18.50 3.37
CA LEU A 239 -11.45 17.76 3.49
C LEU A 239 -11.47 16.51 2.61
N ASN A 240 -10.98 16.60 1.37
CA ASN A 240 -10.93 15.46 0.47
C ASN A 240 -9.92 14.39 0.92
N ILE A 241 -8.71 14.78 1.33
CA ILE A 241 -7.68 13.84 1.76
C ILE A 241 -8.05 13.15 3.07
N PHE A 242 -8.57 13.89 4.03
CA PHE A 242 -8.99 13.36 5.33
C PHE A 242 -10.42 12.81 5.35
N PHE A 243 -11.10 12.83 4.21
CA PHE A 243 -12.47 12.40 4.11
C PHE A 243 -12.73 10.99 4.69
N SER A 244 -11.83 10.04 4.45
CA SER A 244 -11.94 8.68 5.00
C SER A 244 -11.95 8.63 6.52
N THR A 245 -11.42 9.66 7.21
CA THR A 245 -11.42 9.75 8.68
C THR A 245 -12.76 10.23 9.24
N THR A 246 -13.58 10.90 8.43
CA THR A 246 -14.89 11.43 8.82
C THR A 246 -16.03 10.46 8.56
N ARG A 247 -15.78 9.39 7.81
CA ARG A 247 -16.80 8.39 7.48
C ARG A 247 -17.29 7.66 8.73
N GLY A 248 -18.63 7.51 8.78
CA GLY A 248 -19.33 6.77 9.81
C GLY A 248 -19.88 5.42 9.35
N PHE A 249 -20.74 4.86 10.15
CA PHE A 249 -21.52 3.66 9.83
C PHE A 249 -22.46 3.88 8.64
N GLY A 250 -22.56 2.90 7.77
CA GLY A 250 -23.51 2.90 6.67
C GLY A 250 -23.02 3.63 5.41
N ASP A 251 -21.87 4.29 5.45
CA ASP A 251 -21.27 4.88 4.26
C ASP A 251 -20.66 3.79 3.38
N HIS A 252 -21.36 3.49 2.29
CA HIS A 252 -20.95 2.64 1.16
C HIS A 252 -20.05 1.42 1.44
N GLY A 253 -20.64 0.23 1.50
CA GLY A 253 -19.95 -1.04 1.36
C GLY A 253 -19.03 -1.43 2.51
N SER A 254 -19.14 -0.75 3.64
CA SER A 254 -18.40 -1.08 4.84
C SER A 254 -18.91 -2.39 5.45
N ALA A 255 -18.05 -3.39 5.49
CA ALA A 255 -18.26 -4.51 6.40
C ALA A 255 -18.19 -3.96 7.83
N THR A 256 -19.34 -3.79 8.46
CA THR A 256 -19.43 -3.44 9.87
C THR A 256 -18.81 -4.56 10.69
N GLY A 257 -17.63 -4.34 11.24
CA GLY A 257 -17.04 -5.29 12.17
C GLY A 257 -17.88 -5.39 13.43
N THR A 258 -17.99 -6.57 14.00
CA THR A 258 -18.71 -6.88 15.26
C THR A 258 -18.37 -5.90 16.40
N ARG A 259 -17.23 -5.27 16.34
CA ARG A 259 -16.70 -4.33 17.33
C ARG A 259 -17.38 -2.98 17.34
N MET A 260 -17.80 -2.52 16.17
CA MET A 260 -18.54 -1.27 16.05
C MET A 260 -19.93 -1.38 16.68
N ILE A 261 -20.50 -2.58 16.68
CA ILE A 261 -21.77 -2.85 17.36
C ILE A 261 -21.61 -2.69 18.88
N LEU A 262 -20.44 -3.05 19.43
CA LEU A 262 -20.16 -3.02 20.86
C LEU A 262 -19.75 -1.63 21.39
N THR A 263 -19.01 -0.86 20.62
CA THR A 263 -18.35 0.37 21.10
C THR A 263 -18.77 1.65 20.39
N GLY A 264 -19.55 1.54 19.32
CA GLY A 264 -19.81 2.67 18.41
C GLY A 264 -18.57 3.09 17.60
N VAL A 265 -18.71 4.11 16.74
CA VAL A 265 -17.64 4.56 15.84
C VAL A 265 -16.45 5.14 16.62
N ASP A 266 -16.72 6.01 17.56
CA ASP A 266 -15.66 6.73 18.30
C ASP A 266 -14.94 5.82 19.28
N GLY A 267 -15.66 4.96 19.99
CA GLY A 267 -15.06 3.94 20.84
C GLY A 267 -14.18 2.97 20.07
N THR A 268 -14.60 2.57 18.88
CA THR A 268 -13.81 1.70 17.99
C THR A 268 -12.50 2.38 17.56
N ARG A 269 -12.53 3.67 17.22
CA ARG A 269 -11.33 4.45 16.86
C ARG A 269 -10.35 4.57 18.02
N ILE A 270 -10.85 4.84 19.23
CA ILE A 270 -10.01 4.91 20.44
C ILE A 270 -9.31 3.58 20.67
N VAL A 271 -10.04 2.46 20.62
CA VAL A 271 -9.47 1.11 20.75
C VAL A 271 -8.43 0.84 19.66
N MET A 272 -8.71 1.19 18.41
CA MET A 272 -7.75 1.05 17.31
C MET A 272 -6.44 1.81 17.59
N ILE A 273 -6.54 3.07 18.00
CA ILE A 273 -5.36 3.90 18.30
C ILE A 273 -4.58 3.32 19.47
N ALA A 274 -5.26 2.89 20.54
CA ALA A 274 -4.63 2.28 21.70
C ALA A 274 -3.88 0.99 21.34
N LEU A 275 -4.50 0.10 20.57
CA LEU A 275 -3.86 -1.15 20.13
C LEU A 275 -2.67 -0.91 19.20
N ILE A 276 -2.77 0.05 18.30
CA ILE A 276 -1.66 0.46 17.43
C ILE A 276 -0.51 1.03 18.27
N ALA A 277 -0.80 1.88 19.24
CA ALA A 277 0.22 2.43 20.15
C ALA A 277 0.91 1.33 20.98
N MET A 278 0.17 0.36 21.49
CA MET A 278 0.73 -0.80 22.21
C MET A 278 1.64 -1.64 21.30
N ASN A 279 1.23 -1.85 20.04
CA ASN A 279 2.05 -2.57 19.05
C ASN A 279 3.37 -1.82 18.77
N TRP A 280 3.33 -0.49 18.58
CA TRP A 280 4.54 0.32 18.41
C TRP A 280 5.42 0.33 19.67
N PHE A 281 4.82 0.34 20.86
CA PHE A 281 5.57 0.19 22.11
C PHE A 281 6.30 -1.15 22.19
N ALA A 282 5.63 -2.25 21.84
CA ALA A 282 6.25 -3.57 21.77
C ALA A 282 7.42 -3.61 20.76
N GLN A 283 7.26 -2.95 19.60
CA GLN A 283 8.35 -2.80 18.61
C GLN A 283 9.50 -1.95 19.17
N ALA A 284 9.21 -0.85 19.85
CA ALA A 284 10.22 0.02 20.45
C ALA A 284 11.05 -0.69 21.53
N LYS A 285 10.43 -1.61 22.27
CA LYS A 285 11.08 -2.48 23.24
C LYS A 285 11.84 -3.66 22.61
N GLY A 286 11.75 -3.86 21.30
CA GLY A 286 12.40 -4.97 20.60
C GLY A 286 11.69 -6.32 20.73
N ASN A 287 10.49 -6.37 21.31
CA ASN A 287 9.74 -7.61 21.49
C ASN A 287 9.23 -8.18 20.17
N ILE A 288 9.00 -7.32 19.18
CA ILE A 288 8.59 -7.69 17.83
C ILE A 288 9.46 -6.96 16.80
N ASN A 289 9.69 -7.61 15.67
CA ASN A 289 10.45 -6.99 14.58
C ASN A 289 9.57 -6.06 13.73
N PHE A 290 10.21 -5.24 12.90
CA PHE A 290 9.57 -4.28 12.01
C PHE A 290 8.45 -4.89 11.13
N TRP A 291 8.68 -6.07 10.52
CA TRP A 291 7.71 -6.67 9.61
C TRP A 291 6.45 -7.14 10.35
N PHE A 292 6.63 -7.77 11.51
CA PHE A 292 5.51 -8.16 12.36
C PHE A 292 4.76 -6.97 12.91
N ALA A 293 5.46 -5.93 13.37
CA ALA A 293 4.83 -4.71 13.85
C ALA A 293 3.99 -4.04 12.75
N SER A 294 4.51 -3.95 11.53
CA SER A 294 3.76 -3.42 10.38
C SER A 294 2.55 -4.28 10.04
N THR A 295 2.68 -5.61 10.06
CA THR A 295 1.57 -6.54 9.83
C THR A 295 0.47 -6.39 10.89
N ILE A 296 0.85 -6.31 12.18
CA ILE A 296 -0.11 -6.13 13.28
C ILE A 296 -0.79 -4.76 13.18
N THR A 297 -0.07 -3.70 12.82
CA THR A 297 -0.67 -2.37 12.58
C THR A 297 -1.75 -2.45 11.50
N LEU A 298 -1.47 -3.11 10.36
CA LEU A 298 -2.45 -3.30 9.29
C LEU A 298 -3.62 -4.18 9.73
N LEU A 299 -3.37 -5.23 10.51
CA LEU A 299 -4.41 -6.10 11.04
C LEU A 299 -5.36 -5.32 11.96
N ILE A 300 -4.80 -4.54 12.91
CA ILE A 300 -5.59 -3.70 13.81
C ILE A 300 -6.40 -2.68 13.00
N PHE A 301 -5.76 -1.99 12.04
CA PHE A 301 -6.44 -1.05 11.15
C PHE A 301 -7.62 -1.71 10.43
N LEU A 302 -7.42 -2.87 9.79
CA LEU A 302 -8.49 -3.59 9.10
C LEU A 302 -9.61 -4.05 10.03
N GLN A 303 -9.27 -4.36 11.26
CA GLN A 303 -10.25 -4.86 12.21
C GLN A 303 -11.05 -3.78 12.90
N PHE A 304 -10.50 -2.58 13.08
CA PHE A 304 -11.09 -1.51 13.89
C PHE A 304 -11.40 -0.23 13.09
N ASN A 305 -11.01 -0.14 11.82
CA ASN A 305 -11.40 1.00 11.00
C ASN A 305 -12.91 0.97 10.72
N ALA A 306 -13.54 2.13 10.75
CA ALA A 306 -14.97 2.27 10.52
C ALA A 306 -15.39 1.83 9.12
N VAL A 307 -14.53 2.03 8.14
CA VAL A 307 -14.78 1.68 6.73
C VAL A 307 -13.70 0.74 6.23
N ILE A 308 -14.07 -0.49 5.86
CA ILE A 308 -13.17 -1.50 5.36
C ILE A 308 -13.54 -1.82 3.91
N PHE A 309 -12.61 -1.57 3.00
CA PHE A 309 -12.73 -2.01 1.62
C PHE A 309 -11.94 -3.30 1.39
N ALA A 310 -12.48 -4.15 0.51
CA ALA A 310 -11.87 -5.43 0.17
C ALA A 310 -10.41 -5.31 -0.32
N GLN A 311 -10.06 -4.19 -0.97
CA GLN A 311 -8.70 -3.93 -1.45
C GLN A 311 -7.66 -3.78 -0.33
N TYR A 312 -8.04 -3.46 0.89
CA TYR A 312 -7.06 -3.33 1.98
C TYR A 312 -6.51 -4.68 2.46
N TYR A 313 -7.21 -5.79 2.22
CA TYR A 313 -6.70 -7.11 2.60
C TYR A 313 -5.41 -7.48 1.87
N ILE A 314 -5.18 -6.97 0.65
CA ILE A 314 -3.92 -7.25 -0.06
C ILE A 314 -2.71 -6.58 0.61
N TRP A 315 -2.90 -5.43 1.28
CA TRP A 315 -1.86 -4.81 2.09
C TRP A 315 -1.44 -5.71 3.25
N LEU A 316 -2.42 -6.18 4.02
CA LEU A 316 -2.18 -7.11 5.14
C LEU A 316 -1.47 -8.38 4.66
N ILE A 317 -1.99 -9.03 3.61
CA ILE A 317 -1.43 -10.28 3.08
C ILE A 317 0.01 -10.07 2.63
N SER A 318 0.32 -8.98 1.94
CA SER A 318 1.67 -8.69 1.45
C SER A 318 2.68 -8.56 2.58
N PHE A 319 2.34 -7.83 3.65
CA PHE A 319 3.20 -7.69 4.83
C PHE A 319 3.27 -8.98 5.65
N LEU A 320 2.17 -9.69 5.82
CA LEU A 320 2.09 -10.96 6.54
C LEU A 320 2.99 -12.02 5.91
N LEU A 321 2.90 -12.19 4.60
CA LEU A 321 3.71 -13.18 3.88
C LEU A 321 5.21 -12.87 4.00
N ILE A 322 5.61 -11.61 3.90
CA ILE A 322 7.00 -11.23 4.11
C ILE A 322 7.40 -11.44 5.58
N SER A 323 6.54 -11.12 6.54
CA SER A 323 6.85 -11.27 7.97
C SER A 323 7.17 -12.73 8.34
N PHE A 324 6.49 -13.70 7.74
CA PHE A 324 6.75 -15.12 7.97
C PHE A 324 8.16 -15.56 7.53
N ALA A 325 8.76 -14.89 6.55
CA ALA A 325 10.15 -15.16 6.21
C ALA A 325 11.11 -14.89 7.41
N PHE A 326 10.71 -14.01 8.33
CA PHE A 326 11.49 -13.59 9.50
C PHE A 326 11.19 -14.41 10.77
N LEU A 327 10.31 -15.41 10.69
CA LEU A 327 10.19 -16.41 11.73
C LEU A 327 11.44 -17.30 11.68
N SER A 328 12.35 -17.12 12.65
CA SER A 328 13.40 -18.10 12.90
C SER A 328 12.78 -19.31 13.60
N PRO A 329 13.14 -20.55 13.22
CA PRO A 329 13.02 -21.64 14.17
C PRO A 329 13.85 -21.22 15.40
N ARG A 330 13.24 -21.14 16.58
CA ARG A 330 14.02 -21.08 17.81
C ARG A 330 14.98 -22.27 17.72
N SER A 331 16.30 -22.04 17.70
CA SER A 331 17.23 -23.08 18.01
C SER A 331 16.84 -23.57 19.41
N ILE A 332 16.18 -24.72 19.47
CA ILE A 332 16.05 -25.45 20.71
C ILE A 332 17.50 -25.67 21.10
N LYS A 333 18.02 -24.85 22.04
CA LYS A 333 19.29 -25.13 22.68
C LYS A 333 19.11 -26.53 23.26
N GLN A 334 19.77 -27.52 22.66
CA GLN A 334 19.89 -28.82 23.28
C GLN A 334 20.43 -28.55 24.69
N PRO A 335 19.78 -29.06 25.72
CA PRO A 335 20.39 -28.98 27.06
C PRO A 335 21.73 -29.64 26.95
N THR A 336 22.79 -28.88 27.21
CA THR A 336 24.13 -29.40 27.38
C THR A 336 24.07 -30.40 28.52
N SER A 337 24.09 -31.70 28.16
CA SER A 337 24.25 -32.83 29.08
C SER A 337 25.60 -32.78 29.77
#